data_71350d1835c3484d45d729af7e675df7
#
_entry.id   71350d1835c3484d45d729af7e675df7
#
_cell.length_a   1.000
_cell.length_b   1.000
_cell.length_c   1.000
_cell.angle_alpha   90.00
_cell.angle_beta   90.00
_cell.angle_gamma   90.00
#
_symmetry.space_group_name_H-M   'P 1'
#
loop_
_entity.id
_entity.type
_entity.pdbx_description
1 polymer ?
#
loop_
_entity_poly.entity_id
_entity_poly.type
_entity_poly.pdbx_seq_one_letter_code
_entity_poly.pdbx_strand_id
1 'polypeptide(L)'
;MEYGIVYLLTNPVMPGLVKIGMTTREDMDSRMRELYSTGVSVPFECPFACRVKKSDCAKIEKALHTAFSPQRVNANREFFRIQVEQALGIHVHIASLRISV
;
A
#
# COMPACT_ATOMS: atom_id res chain seq x y z
N MET A 1 -18.07 -13.30 -2.50
CA MET A 1 -17.63 -11.92 -2.78
C MET A 1 -16.12 -11.88 -2.80
N GLU A 2 -15.54 -11.28 -3.82
CA GLU A 2 -14.10 -11.23 -3.97
C GLU A 2 -13.50 -9.99 -3.31
N TYR A 3 -12.37 -10.19 -2.66
CA TYR A 3 -11.63 -9.14 -1.99
C TYR A 3 -10.21 -9.06 -2.54
N GLY A 4 -9.64 -7.89 -2.45
CA GLY A 4 -8.22 -7.67 -2.62
C GLY A 4 -7.68 -7.03 -1.35
N ILE A 5 -6.41 -6.65 -1.38
CA ILE A 5 -5.73 -6.07 -0.22
C ILE A 5 -5.00 -4.81 -0.66
N VAL A 6 -5.21 -3.72 0.07
CA VAL A 6 -4.39 -2.51 -0.03
C VAL A 6 -3.44 -2.55 1.16
N TYR A 7 -2.15 -2.32 0.92
CA TYR A 7 -1.13 -2.50 1.95
C TYR A 7 -0.10 -1.38 1.94
N LEU A 8 0.51 -1.19 3.10
CA LEU A 8 1.65 -0.29 3.28
C LEU A 8 2.83 -1.13 3.72
N LEU A 9 3.96 -0.98 3.04
CA LEU A 9 5.17 -1.72 3.38
C LEU A 9 6.30 -0.76 3.69
N THR A 10 7.15 -1.19 4.61
CA THR A 10 8.39 -0.50 4.95
C THR A 10 9.55 -1.48 4.82
N ASN A 11 10.77 -0.95 4.76
CA ASN A 11 11.96 -1.77 4.72
C ASN A 11 13.08 -1.07 5.47
N PRO A 12 13.75 -1.76 6.42
CA PRO A 12 14.84 -1.16 7.20
C PRO A 12 15.98 -0.59 6.36
N VAL A 13 16.21 -1.14 5.17
CA VAL A 13 17.26 -0.64 4.27
C VAL A 13 16.82 0.56 3.43
N MET A 14 15.56 0.96 3.57
CA MET A 14 14.99 2.13 2.90
C MET A 14 14.27 3.00 3.92
N PRO A 15 14.99 3.58 4.89
CA PRO A 15 14.35 4.36 5.94
C PRO A 15 13.66 5.61 5.38
N GLY A 16 12.52 5.95 5.96
CA GLY A 16 11.75 7.11 5.54
C GLY A 16 10.89 6.89 4.31
N LEU A 17 10.87 5.68 3.75
CA LEU A 17 10.06 5.36 2.58
C LEU A 17 8.94 4.39 2.94
N VAL A 18 7.77 4.60 2.35
CA VAL A 18 6.63 3.69 2.46
C VAL A 18 6.21 3.29 1.05
N LYS A 19 6.05 1.99 0.84
CA LYS A 19 5.48 1.47 -0.39
C LYS A 19 3.96 1.36 -0.21
N ILE A 20 3.21 1.96 -1.12
CA ILE A 20 1.76 1.86 -1.15
C ILE A 20 1.38 0.96 -2.33
N GLY A 21 0.80 -0.19 -2.04
CA GLY A 21 0.48 -1.15 -3.08
C GLY A 21 -0.86 -1.83 -2.88
N MET A 22 -1.21 -2.66 -3.83
CA MET A 22 -2.40 -3.49 -3.74
C MET A 22 -2.12 -4.85 -4.37
N THR A 23 -2.91 -5.83 -3.96
CA THR A 23 -2.86 -7.15 -4.57
C THR A 23 -4.27 -7.72 -4.63
N THR A 24 -4.53 -8.53 -5.63
CA THR A 24 -5.77 -9.31 -5.72
C THR A 24 -5.56 -10.73 -5.22
N ARG A 25 -4.37 -11.07 -4.72
CA ARG A 25 -4.11 -12.36 -4.09
C ARG A 25 -4.85 -12.44 -2.77
N GLU A 26 -5.20 -13.65 -2.37
CA GLU A 26 -6.01 -13.86 -1.17
C GLU A 26 -5.27 -13.58 0.12
N ASP A 27 -3.93 -13.69 0.13
CA ASP A 27 -3.16 -13.50 1.35
C ASP A 27 -1.92 -12.64 1.10
N MET A 28 -1.52 -11.95 2.16
CA MET A 28 -0.33 -11.09 2.12
C MET A 28 0.97 -11.89 2.12
N ASP A 29 0.97 -13.08 2.67
CA ASP A 29 2.20 -13.89 2.74
C ASP A 29 2.72 -14.22 1.35
N SER A 30 1.83 -14.59 0.43
CA SER A 30 2.19 -14.83 -0.96
C SER A 30 2.77 -13.59 -1.61
N ARG A 31 2.14 -12.43 -1.37
CA ARG A 31 2.60 -11.16 -1.93
C ARG A 31 3.95 -10.75 -1.34
N MET A 32 4.14 -10.96 -0.04
CA MET A 32 5.41 -10.63 0.62
C MET A 32 6.55 -11.48 0.07
N ARG A 33 6.32 -12.78 -0.12
CA ARG A 33 7.33 -13.68 -0.72
C ARG A 33 7.68 -13.24 -2.14
N GLU A 34 6.67 -12.89 -2.93
CA GLU A 34 6.87 -12.41 -4.30
C GLU A 34 7.72 -11.15 -4.33
N LEU A 35 7.42 -10.18 -3.47
CA LEU A 35 8.19 -8.94 -3.38
C LEU A 35 9.63 -9.18 -2.94
N TYR A 36 9.83 -10.10 -1.99
CA TYR A 36 11.19 -10.43 -1.52
C TYR A 36 12.00 -11.10 -2.64
N SER A 37 11.39 -11.95 -3.43
CA SER A 37 12.09 -12.67 -4.49
C SER A 37 12.48 -11.78 -5.66
N THR A 38 12.04 -10.53 -5.72
CA THR A 38 12.37 -9.59 -6.81
C THR A 38 13.65 -8.79 -6.57
N GLY A 39 14.54 -9.27 -5.71
CA GLY A 39 15.88 -8.70 -5.60
C GLY A 39 16.11 -7.70 -4.48
N VAL A 40 15.20 -7.59 -3.52
CA VAL A 40 15.48 -6.79 -2.32
C VAL A 40 16.37 -7.59 -1.38
N SER A 41 17.31 -6.91 -0.71
CA SER A 41 18.29 -7.56 0.17
C SER A 41 17.74 -7.93 1.54
N VAL A 42 16.62 -7.31 1.94
CA VAL A 42 15.98 -7.52 3.24
C VAL A 42 14.47 -7.60 3.01
N PRO A 43 13.76 -8.52 3.66
CA PRO A 43 12.31 -8.63 3.51
C PRO A 43 11.60 -7.34 3.91
N PHE A 44 10.50 -7.05 3.22
CA PHE A 44 9.62 -5.94 3.62
C PHE A 44 8.90 -6.28 4.92
N GLU A 45 8.58 -5.24 5.68
CA GLU A 45 7.67 -5.33 6.81
C GLU A 45 6.33 -4.75 6.38
N CYS A 46 5.24 -5.30 6.92
CA CYS A 46 3.90 -4.85 6.57
C CYS A 46 3.21 -4.26 7.80
N PRO A 47 3.39 -2.95 8.05
CA PRO A 47 2.72 -2.30 9.19
C PRO A 47 1.21 -2.20 9.03
N PHE A 48 0.70 -2.29 7.81
CA PHE A 48 -0.74 -2.20 7.58
C PHE A 48 -1.14 -2.92 6.31
N ALA A 49 -2.25 -3.66 6.39
CA ALA A 49 -2.90 -4.27 5.23
C ALA A 49 -4.40 -4.26 5.50
N CYS A 50 -5.19 -3.92 4.49
CA CYS A 50 -6.64 -3.85 4.62
C CYS A 50 -7.31 -4.60 3.48
N ARG A 51 -8.21 -5.50 3.84
CA ARG A 51 -9.03 -6.20 2.85
C ARG A 51 -10.14 -5.27 2.38
N VAL A 52 -10.27 -5.10 1.08
CA VAL A 52 -11.30 -4.28 0.47
C VAL A 52 -11.94 -5.06 -0.68
N LYS A 53 -13.08 -4.59 -1.17
CA LYS A 53 -13.67 -5.20 -2.36
C LYS A 53 -12.66 -5.16 -3.50
N LYS A 54 -12.57 -6.24 -4.25
CA LYS A 54 -11.62 -6.34 -5.36
C LYS A 54 -11.81 -5.18 -6.34
N SER A 55 -13.05 -4.78 -6.60
CA SER A 55 -13.35 -3.66 -7.50
C SER A 55 -12.87 -2.30 -6.97
N ASP A 56 -12.61 -2.19 -5.67
CA ASP A 56 -12.17 -0.93 -5.05
C ASP A 56 -10.66 -0.84 -4.86
N CYS A 57 -9.95 -1.96 -4.95
CA CYS A 57 -8.50 -2.00 -4.69
C CYS A 57 -7.72 -0.96 -5.49
N ALA A 58 -7.87 -0.98 -6.81
CA ALA A 58 -7.13 -0.07 -7.68
C ALA A 58 -7.54 1.40 -7.45
N LYS A 59 -8.81 1.63 -7.15
CA LYS A 59 -9.31 2.99 -6.87
C LYS A 59 -8.70 3.55 -5.58
N ILE A 60 -8.64 2.74 -4.54
CA ILE A 60 -8.07 3.16 -3.25
C ILE A 60 -6.58 3.38 -3.38
N GLU A 61 -5.86 2.46 -4.03
CA GLU A 61 -4.43 2.63 -4.28
C GLU A 61 -4.17 3.92 -5.05
N LYS A 62 -4.91 4.15 -6.12
CA LYS A 62 -4.75 5.35 -6.93
C LYS A 62 -5.03 6.63 -6.13
N ALA A 63 -6.05 6.61 -5.28
CA ALA A 63 -6.37 7.75 -4.43
C ALA A 63 -5.23 8.06 -3.47
N LEU A 64 -4.61 7.04 -2.87
CA LEU A 64 -3.45 7.21 -2.00
C LEU A 64 -2.24 7.73 -2.77
N HIS A 65 -1.96 7.17 -3.95
CA HIS A 65 -0.87 7.63 -4.80
C HIS A 65 -1.07 9.10 -5.19
N THR A 66 -2.30 9.50 -5.49
CA THR A 66 -2.62 10.88 -5.84
C THR A 66 -2.43 11.80 -4.65
N ALA A 67 -2.90 11.40 -3.47
CA ALA A 67 -2.78 12.21 -2.25
C ALA A 67 -1.32 12.49 -1.90
N PHE A 68 -0.43 11.55 -2.16
CA PHE A 68 0.98 11.66 -1.81
C PHE A 68 1.90 11.85 -3.02
N SER A 69 1.35 12.22 -4.17
CA SER A 69 2.15 12.37 -5.38
C SER A 69 3.34 13.32 -5.24
N PRO A 70 3.26 14.43 -4.47
CA PRO A 70 4.44 15.28 -4.27
C PRO A 70 5.58 14.59 -3.52
N GLN A 71 5.28 13.56 -2.74
CA GLN A 71 6.27 12.81 -1.97
C GLN A 71 6.74 11.54 -2.69
N ARG A 72 6.26 11.27 -3.90
CA ARG A 72 6.65 10.09 -4.64
C ARG A 72 8.11 10.21 -5.05
N VAL A 73 8.89 9.15 -4.73
CA VAL A 73 10.33 9.18 -4.96
C VAL A 73 10.68 9.01 -6.44
N ASN A 74 9.90 8.19 -7.15
CA ASN A 74 10.15 7.90 -8.56
C ASN A 74 8.80 7.59 -9.23
N ALA A 75 8.54 8.22 -10.38
CA ALA A 75 7.29 8.03 -11.11
C ALA A 75 7.01 6.57 -11.48
N ASN A 76 8.04 5.75 -11.63
CA ASN A 76 7.91 4.34 -12.00
C ASN A 76 7.88 3.38 -10.81
N ARG A 77 7.94 3.90 -9.59
CA ARG A 77 7.96 3.12 -8.37
C ARG A 77 6.88 3.60 -7.42
N GLU A 78 6.39 2.68 -6.58
CA GLU A 78 5.29 2.95 -5.65
C GLU A 78 5.80 3.32 -4.26
N PHE A 79 6.97 3.99 -4.19
CA PHE A 79 7.58 4.43 -2.93
C PHE A 79 7.37 5.91 -2.71
N PHE A 80 7.03 6.26 -1.47
CA PHE A 80 6.70 7.63 -1.07
C PHE A 80 7.50 7.99 0.17
N ARG A 81 7.99 9.21 0.21
CA ARG A 81 8.72 9.73 1.38
C ARG A 81 7.72 10.31 2.37
N ILE A 82 7.09 9.42 3.12
CA ILE A 82 6.06 9.75 4.11
C ILE A 82 6.21 8.85 5.32
N GLN A 83 5.47 9.17 6.38
CA GLN A 83 5.31 8.29 7.54
C GLN A 83 4.10 7.37 7.32
N VAL A 84 4.14 6.19 7.92
CA VAL A 84 3.03 5.23 7.84
C VAL A 84 1.73 5.87 8.35
N GLU A 85 1.82 6.64 9.41
CA GLU A 85 0.67 7.29 10.04
C GLU A 85 -0.05 8.26 9.11
N GLN A 86 0.70 8.94 8.23
CA GLN A 86 0.11 9.84 7.24
C GLN A 86 -0.75 9.05 6.24
N ALA A 87 -0.22 7.94 5.74
CA ALA A 87 -0.95 7.10 4.80
C ALA A 87 -2.16 6.45 5.45
N LEU A 88 -2.04 6.02 6.72
CA LEU A 88 -3.16 5.46 7.47
C LEU A 88 -4.29 6.46 7.62
N GLY A 89 -4.00 7.71 7.95
CA GLY A 89 -5.01 8.74 8.11
C GLY A 89 -5.81 8.95 6.83
N ILE A 90 -5.15 9.03 5.70
CA ILE A 90 -5.82 9.19 4.41
C ILE A 90 -6.62 7.94 4.03
N HIS A 91 -6.06 6.75 4.27
CA HIS A 91 -6.76 5.50 3.97
C HIS A 91 -8.06 5.39 4.76
N VAL A 92 -8.02 5.68 6.04
CA VAL A 92 -9.22 5.64 6.90
C VAL A 92 -10.26 6.64 6.41
N HIS A 93 -9.84 7.84 6.04
CA HIS A 93 -10.74 8.86 5.51
C HIS A 93 -11.44 8.38 4.23
N ILE A 94 -10.69 7.83 3.28
CA ILE A 94 -11.25 7.31 2.04
C ILE A 94 -12.25 6.20 2.31
N ALA A 95 -11.90 5.26 3.20
CA ALA A 95 -12.79 4.17 3.58
C ALA A 95 -14.08 4.67 4.22
N SER A 96 -13.98 5.70 5.08
CA SER A 96 -15.15 6.30 5.73
C SER A 96 -16.09 6.94 4.72
N LEU A 97 -15.55 7.65 3.74
CA LEU A 97 -16.35 8.26 2.68
C LEU A 97 -17.12 7.21 1.87
N ARG A 98 -16.50 6.06 1.64
CA ARG A 98 -17.15 4.98 0.88
C ARG A 98 -18.21 4.27 1.69
N ILE A 99 -18.06 4.20 3.00
CA ILE A 99 -19.03 3.54 3.89
C ILE A 99 -20.26 4.43 4.14
N SER A 100 -20.07 5.73 4.12
CA SER A 100 -21.12 6.69 4.48
C SER A 100 -22.14 6.93 3.36
N VAL A 101 -22.01 6.26 2.26
CA VAL A 101 -22.93 6.42 1.12
C VAL A 101 -24.19 5.58 1.26
#